data_946a5cb407db27813563322c11bb4d99
#
_entry.id   946a5cb407db27813563322c11bb4d99
#
_cell.length_a   1.000
_cell.length_b   1.000
_cell.length_c   1.000
_cell.angle_alpha   90.00
_cell.angle_beta   90.00
_cell.angle_gamma   90.00
#
_symmetry.space_group_name_H-M   'P 1'
#
loop_
_entity.id
_entity.type
_entity.pdbx_description
1 polymer ?
#
loop_
_entity_poly.entity_id
_entity_poly.type
_entity_poly.pdbx_seq_one_letter_code
_entity_poly.pdbx_strand_id
1 'polypeptide(L)'
;GGGMGEEKRILSFDRLTDYKYPVGNISNMYRFLPRDNTTVYQKPDIGKHYKCNPEDPQKVYRTPIVCTNPLKRSEVCRRLKMLFSSMSFIYLFLPLVCLVYFLVKAEFRNTVLLIASIIFYGWGEPNYLAVMIMTIVLNYTGALLLDRYRAWKLPIVIVTIVLDLSFLCYFKYFNFVAENINGLFSLDIKFIEVIMPIGISFYTFQAMSYLLDVYRGDSPVQKDLYKLSLYITLFPQLVAGPIVKYHDVSDQIEYREVTFEKVSYGVKRFIIGLSKKMLIANTLGSVADKIFSQPVEQFDALTAWTGAFAYSLQLFYDFSGYSDMAIGLGMIFGFRFLENFNYPYISRSITEFWRRWHISLSTWFREYLYIPLGGNRVEKWRMYVNLFIVFLATGLWHGAEWTFVIWGLWHGLFIIIEKATGWHRSEGGYVLRAVHHVYALAVVIVGWVLFRSESLSYAAQYLKNMTGMMSEGKPLYELSYYIDNIEIMAFVAGIVCALPVFKGILSIEYRRKFLRGAVNVWLMVLFL
;
A
#
# COMPACT_ATOMS: atom_id res chain seq x y z
N GLY A 1 -60.77 25.23 -37.88
CA GLY A 1 -60.20 24.05 -38.36
C GLY A 1 -58.90 23.73 -37.60
N GLY A 2 -58.99 22.89 -36.64
CA GLY A 2 -57.78 22.45 -35.87
C GLY A 2 -57.20 21.18 -36.44
N GLY A 3 -55.91 21.11 -36.55
CA GLY A 3 -55.16 19.91 -36.83
C GLY A 3 -54.34 19.51 -35.58
N MET A 4 -54.68 18.36 -34.98
CA MET A 4 -53.88 17.73 -33.95
C MET A 4 -52.70 17.00 -34.61
N GLY A 5 -51.47 17.39 -34.26
CA GLY A 5 -50.27 16.69 -34.63
C GLY A 5 -49.86 15.76 -33.48
N GLU A 6 -49.74 14.46 -33.76
CA GLU A 6 -49.18 13.45 -32.87
C GLU A 6 -47.67 13.65 -32.68
N GLU A 7 -47.26 14.06 -31.50
CA GLU A 7 -45.87 13.99 -31.08
C GLU A 7 -45.52 12.57 -30.66
N LYS A 8 -44.75 11.87 -31.49
CA LYS A 8 -44.07 10.63 -31.14
C LYS A 8 -43.05 10.88 -30.02
N ARG A 9 -43.34 10.42 -28.82
CA ARG A 9 -42.36 10.33 -27.72
C ARG A 9 -41.29 9.30 -28.07
N ILE A 10 -40.15 9.77 -28.53
CA ILE A 10 -38.92 8.99 -28.55
C ILE A 10 -38.41 8.96 -27.08
N LEU A 11 -38.53 7.83 -26.44
CA LEU A 11 -37.89 7.58 -25.17
C LEU A 11 -36.36 7.52 -25.40
N SER A 12 -35.67 8.59 -25.10
CA SER A 12 -34.22 8.62 -25.06
C SER A 12 -33.72 7.85 -23.84
N PHE A 13 -32.83 6.93 -24.11
CA PHE A 13 -32.18 6.02 -23.13
C PHE A 13 -31.10 6.72 -22.30
N ASP A 14 -31.24 8.03 -22.00
CA ASP A 14 -30.21 8.86 -21.37
C ASP A 14 -30.37 9.07 -19.87
N ARG A 15 -31.09 8.21 -19.14
CA ARG A 15 -31.24 8.36 -17.68
C ARG A 15 -30.70 7.23 -16.86
N LEU A 16 -29.61 6.59 -17.27
CA LEU A 16 -28.92 5.55 -16.46
C LEU A 16 -27.42 5.86 -16.19
N THR A 17 -26.97 7.09 -16.42
CA THR A 17 -25.55 7.45 -16.23
C THR A 17 -25.26 8.43 -15.07
N ASP A 18 -26.21 8.75 -14.21
CA ASP A 18 -26.00 9.71 -13.11
C ASP A 18 -25.74 9.07 -11.71
N TYR A 19 -25.30 7.83 -11.64
CA TYR A 19 -24.62 7.37 -10.43
C TYR A 19 -23.12 7.64 -10.55
N LYS A 20 -22.71 8.87 -10.33
CA LYS A 20 -21.33 9.21 -9.99
C LYS A 20 -21.01 8.66 -8.59
N TYR A 21 -20.56 7.43 -8.53
CA TYR A 21 -19.74 7.01 -7.39
C TYR A 21 -18.45 7.83 -7.45
N PRO A 22 -18.06 8.55 -6.38
CA PRO A 22 -16.73 9.11 -6.30
C PRO A 22 -15.78 7.92 -6.33
N VAL A 23 -14.99 7.83 -7.39
CA VAL A 23 -13.84 6.93 -7.46
C VAL A 23 -12.99 7.28 -6.25
N GLY A 24 -13.03 6.44 -5.22
CA GLY A 24 -12.27 6.63 -3.99
C GLY A 24 -10.82 6.91 -4.38
N ASN A 25 -10.31 7.99 -3.84
CA ASN A 25 -9.05 8.56 -4.26
C ASN A 25 -7.93 7.54 -3.94
N ILE A 26 -7.42 6.88 -4.96
CA ILE A 26 -6.32 5.91 -4.92
C ILE A 26 -5.01 6.56 -4.41
N SER A 27 -5.03 7.88 -4.16
CA SER A 27 -3.90 8.68 -3.69
C SER A 27 -3.24 8.17 -2.41
N ASN A 28 -3.92 7.38 -1.60
CA ASN A 28 -3.39 6.94 -0.31
C ASN A 28 -2.56 5.65 -0.33
N MET A 29 -2.76 4.78 -1.32
CA MET A 29 -1.83 3.67 -1.56
C MET A 29 -0.53 4.17 -2.21
N TYR A 30 -0.56 5.35 -2.80
CA TYR A 30 0.49 6.00 -3.58
C TYR A 30 1.06 7.28 -2.94
N ARG A 31 0.99 7.42 -1.61
CA ARG A 31 1.89 8.35 -0.93
C ARG A 31 3.38 8.00 -1.13
N PHE A 32 3.64 6.88 -1.73
CA PHE A 32 4.95 6.50 -2.27
C PHE A 32 5.30 7.17 -3.60
N LEU A 33 4.34 7.87 -4.23
CA LEU A 33 4.58 8.63 -5.45
C LEU A 33 4.74 10.10 -5.07
N PRO A 34 5.73 10.80 -5.63
CA PRO A 34 5.84 12.24 -5.44
C PRO A 34 4.52 12.89 -5.86
N ARG A 35 4.00 13.77 -5.03
CA ARG A 35 2.91 14.65 -5.43
C ARG A 35 3.42 15.51 -6.56
N ASP A 36 2.64 15.65 -7.64
CA ASP A 36 2.83 16.74 -8.58
C ASP A 36 2.70 18.07 -7.81
N ASN A 37 3.80 18.59 -7.30
CA ASN A 37 3.93 19.93 -6.72
C ASN A 37 3.79 21.04 -7.78
N THR A 38 3.25 20.74 -8.95
CA THR A 38 3.02 21.72 -10.02
C THR A 38 1.55 22.17 -10.14
N THR A 39 0.83 22.28 -9.05
CA THR A 39 -0.17 23.32 -8.93
C THR A 39 0.52 24.52 -8.30
N VAL A 40 1.26 25.29 -9.11
CA VAL A 40 1.47 26.69 -8.84
C VAL A 40 0.08 27.27 -8.70
N TYR A 41 -0.38 27.46 -7.46
CA TYR A 41 -1.44 28.38 -7.17
C TYR A 41 -0.92 29.76 -7.57
N GLN A 42 -1.16 30.15 -8.84
CA GLN A 42 -1.23 31.56 -9.13
C GLN A 42 -2.28 32.10 -8.16
N LYS A 43 -1.82 32.87 -7.16
CA LYS A 43 -2.71 33.69 -6.34
C LYS A 43 -3.65 34.38 -7.29
N PRO A 44 -4.99 34.23 -7.14
CA PRO A 44 -5.92 35.04 -7.89
C PRO A 44 -5.57 36.49 -7.58
N ASP A 45 -5.43 37.27 -8.62
CA ASP A 45 -5.22 38.72 -8.54
C ASP A 45 -6.37 39.31 -7.71
N ILE A 46 -6.07 39.67 -6.45
CA ILE A 46 -7.06 40.23 -5.50
C ILE A 46 -7.27 41.70 -5.88
N GLY A 47 -7.87 41.91 -7.04
CA GLY A 47 -8.13 43.24 -7.60
C GLY A 47 -9.54 43.46 -8.15
N LYS A 48 -10.44 42.48 -8.05
CA LYS A 48 -11.84 42.66 -8.47
C LYS A 48 -12.81 42.43 -7.32
N HIS A 49 -13.42 43.52 -6.86
CA HIS A 49 -14.48 43.57 -5.87
C HIS A 49 -15.65 42.64 -6.24
N TYR A 50 -15.81 41.54 -5.54
CA TYR A 50 -17.05 40.78 -5.55
C TYR A 50 -17.99 41.37 -4.49
N LYS A 51 -19.08 42.01 -4.94
CA LYS A 51 -20.17 42.36 -4.04
C LYS A 51 -20.93 41.08 -3.67
N CYS A 52 -20.79 40.66 -2.41
CA CYS A 52 -21.65 39.65 -1.83
C CYS A 52 -23.04 40.24 -1.64
N ASN A 53 -24.07 39.61 -2.19
CA ASN A 53 -25.44 39.94 -1.91
C ASN A 53 -25.83 39.27 -0.57
N PRO A 54 -26.21 40.05 0.49
CA PRO A 54 -26.44 39.50 1.82
C PRO A 54 -27.71 38.65 1.97
N GLU A 55 -28.51 38.52 0.92
CA GLU A 55 -29.86 37.96 1.06
C GLU A 55 -30.03 36.47 0.68
N ASP A 56 -28.99 35.76 0.27
CA ASP A 56 -29.11 34.33 -0.02
C ASP A 56 -27.82 33.54 0.34
N PRO A 57 -27.67 33.08 1.61
CA PRO A 57 -26.50 32.31 2.05
C PRO A 57 -26.39 30.90 1.47
N GLN A 58 -27.40 30.38 0.77
CA GLN A 58 -27.43 28.98 0.33
C GLN A 58 -27.02 28.75 -1.14
N LYS A 59 -26.74 29.77 -1.91
CA LYS A 59 -26.19 29.62 -3.26
C LYS A 59 -24.66 29.63 -3.27
N VAL A 60 -24.05 28.62 -2.65
CA VAL A 60 -22.67 28.27 -2.98
C VAL A 60 -22.70 27.57 -4.35
N TYR A 61 -22.40 28.32 -5.40
CA TYR A 61 -22.19 27.73 -6.71
C TYR A 61 -21.03 26.76 -6.63
N ARG A 62 -21.31 25.46 -6.67
CA ARG A 62 -20.34 24.46 -7.05
C ARG A 62 -19.93 24.74 -8.49
N THR A 63 -18.92 25.55 -8.69
CA THR A 63 -18.25 25.59 -9.99
C THR A 63 -17.54 24.23 -10.13
N PRO A 64 -17.95 23.37 -11.07
CA PRO A 64 -17.14 22.22 -11.41
C PRO A 64 -15.80 22.80 -11.90
N ILE A 65 -14.68 22.27 -11.40
CA ILE A 65 -13.36 22.54 -11.97
C ILE A 65 -13.42 21.96 -13.38
N VAL A 66 -13.89 22.73 -14.33
CA VAL A 66 -13.82 22.40 -15.74
C VAL A 66 -12.37 22.60 -16.13
N CYS A 67 -11.61 21.51 -16.23
CA CYS A 67 -10.32 21.53 -16.91
C CYS A 67 -10.56 21.96 -18.36
N THR A 68 -10.42 23.25 -18.62
CA THR A 68 -10.62 23.85 -19.94
C THR A 68 -9.50 23.57 -20.93
N ASN A 69 -8.44 22.89 -20.49
CA ASN A 69 -7.35 22.52 -21.38
C ASN A 69 -7.52 21.07 -21.88
N PRO A 70 -7.88 20.86 -23.17
CA PRO A 70 -8.06 19.53 -23.73
C PRO A 70 -6.79 18.66 -23.70
N LEU A 71 -5.61 19.25 -23.66
CA LEU A 71 -4.34 18.54 -23.54
C LEU A 71 -4.17 17.94 -22.13
N LYS A 72 -4.55 18.65 -21.06
CA LYS A 72 -4.57 18.10 -19.70
C LYS A 72 -5.62 17.00 -19.52
N ARG A 73 -6.77 17.11 -20.19
CA ARG A 73 -7.80 16.07 -20.16
C ARG A 73 -7.33 14.78 -20.86
N SER A 74 -6.53 14.89 -21.92
CA SER A 74 -5.94 13.73 -22.60
C SER A 74 -4.83 13.06 -21.80
N GLU A 75 -4.08 13.79 -20.98
CA GLU A 75 -3.06 13.23 -20.08
C GLU A 75 -3.66 12.55 -18.86
N VAL A 76 -4.73 13.09 -18.27
CA VAL A 76 -5.45 12.46 -17.17
C VAL A 76 -6.18 11.19 -17.62
N CYS A 77 -6.79 11.19 -18.83
CA CYS A 77 -7.38 9.98 -19.42
C CYS A 77 -6.33 8.94 -19.87
N ARG A 78 -5.11 9.33 -20.20
CA ARG A 78 -4.04 8.39 -20.60
C ARG A 78 -3.48 7.56 -19.46
N ARG A 79 -3.73 7.90 -18.19
CA ARG A 79 -3.19 7.21 -17.02
C ARG A 79 -4.21 6.36 -16.29
N LEU A 80 -5.02 5.58 -17.00
CA LEU A 80 -5.78 4.49 -16.37
C LEU A 80 -4.78 3.38 -16.01
N LYS A 81 -4.13 3.53 -14.85
CA LYS A 81 -3.23 2.50 -14.31
C LYS A 81 -4.01 1.21 -14.10
N MET A 82 -3.46 0.09 -14.58
CA MET A 82 -4.04 -1.22 -14.37
C MET A 82 -3.77 -1.67 -12.94
N LEU A 83 -4.79 -1.61 -12.08
CA LEU A 83 -4.75 -2.09 -10.70
C LEU A 83 -5.57 -3.36 -10.57
N PHE A 84 -5.31 -4.21 -9.56
CA PHE A 84 -6.07 -5.44 -9.34
C PHE A 84 -7.56 -5.23 -9.10
N SER A 85 -7.96 -4.05 -8.59
CA SER A 85 -9.36 -3.66 -8.40
C SER A 85 -9.97 -2.93 -9.59
N SER A 86 -9.22 -2.70 -10.69
CA SER A 86 -9.75 -2.01 -11.87
C SER A 86 -10.60 -2.93 -12.73
N MET A 87 -11.62 -2.38 -13.38
CA MET A 87 -12.49 -3.12 -14.31
C MET A 87 -11.68 -3.75 -15.45
N SER A 88 -10.69 -3.02 -16.00
CA SER A 88 -9.80 -3.53 -17.04
C SER A 88 -8.99 -4.74 -16.61
N PHE A 89 -8.55 -4.79 -15.34
CA PHE A 89 -7.86 -5.95 -14.80
C PHE A 89 -8.80 -7.14 -14.61
N ILE A 90 -9.94 -6.92 -13.93
CA ILE A 90 -10.85 -8.00 -13.52
C ILE A 90 -11.57 -8.63 -14.72
N TYR A 91 -12.05 -7.81 -15.66
CA TYR A 91 -12.91 -8.29 -16.75
C TYR A 91 -12.19 -8.53 -18.07
N LEU A 92 -10.99 -8.00 -18.26
CA LEU A 92 -10.24 -8.19 -19.51
C LEU A 92 -8.90 -8.90 -19.26
N PHE A 93 -8.00 -8.29 -18.50
CA PHE A 93 -6.62 -8.78 -18.37
C PHE A 93 -6.56 -10.14 -17.68
N LEU A 94 -7.13 -10.27 -16.48
CA LEU A 94 -7.05 -11.51 -15.71
C LEU A 94 -7.73 -12.70 -16.39
N PRO A 95 -8.96 -12.59 -16.94
CA PRO A 95 -9.58 -13.70 -17.67
C PRO A 95 -8.78 -14.12 -18.90
N LEU A 96 -8.24 -13.15 -19.67
CA LEU A 96 -7.43 -13.44 -20.84
C LEU A 96 -6.13 -14.18 -20.46
N VAL A 97 -5.42 -13.70 -19.44
CA VAL A 97 -4.20 -14.35 -18.93
C VAL A 97 -4.51 -15.75 -18.41
N CYS A 98 -5.58 -15.93 -17.64
CA CYS A 98 -6.00 -17.24 -17.16
C CYS A 98 -6.33 -18.18 -18.33
N LEU A 99 -7.11 -17.73 -19.31
CA LEU A 99 -7.47 -18.52 -20.48
C LEU A 99 -6.20 -19.03 -21.21
N VAL A 100 -5.29 -18.13 -21.55
CA VAL A 100 -4.05 -18.50 -22.25
C VAL A 100 -3.19 -19.40 -21.38
N TYR A 101 -3.02 -19.08 -20.09
CA TYR A 101 -2.21 -19.88 -19.15
C TYR A 101 -2.68 -21.33 -19.00
N PHE A 102 -3.99 -21.56 -18.97
CA PHE A 102 -4.55 -22.92 -18.84
C PHE A 102 -4.63 -23.68 -20.15
N LEU A 103 -4.64 -22.98 -21.31
CA LEU A 103 -4.66 -23.60 -22.63
C LEU A 103 -3.27 -24.04 -23.11
N VAL A 104 -2.20 -23.37 -22.68
CA VAL A 104 -0.85 -23.72 -23.12
C VAL A 104 -0.29 -24.90 -22.34
N LYS A 105 0.66 -25.62 -22.96
CA LYS A 105 1.43 -26.68 -22.28
C LYS A 105 2.22 -26.09 -21.09
N ALA A 106 2.52 -26.93 -20.11
CA ALA A 106 3.21 -26.53 -18.89
C ALA A 106 4.54 -25.78 -19.14
N GLU A 107 5.26 -26.16 -20.18
CA GLU A 107 6.53 -25.56 -20.60
C GLU A 107 6.41 -24.06 -20.94
N PHE A 108 5.26 -23.64 -21.51
CA PHE A 108 5.02 -22.25 -21.93
C PHE A 108 4.35 -21.38 -20.87
N ARG A 109 3.96 -21.94 -19.72
CA ARG A 109 3.26 -21.21 -18.67
C ARG A 109 4.09 -20.04 -18.11
N ASN A 110 5.39 -20.23 -17.95
CA ASN A 110 6.29 -19.16 -17.54
C ASN A 110 6.38 -18.03 -18.57
N THR A 111 6.37 -18.37 -19.86
CA THR A 111 6.37 -17.39 -20.97
C THR A 111 5.10 -16.55 -20.95
N VAL A 112 3.94 -17.18 -20.76
CA VAL A 112 2.67 -16.46 -20.64
C VAL A 112 2.70 -15.48 -19.48
N LEU A 113 3.20 -15.91 -18.31
CA LEU A 113 3.29 -15.04 -17.13
C LEU A 113 4.29 -13.91 -17.31
N LEU A 114 5.44 -14.15 -17.94
CA LEU A 114 6.42 -13.10 -18.21
C LEU A 114 5.85 -12.05 -19.16
N ILE A 115 5.25 -12.46 -20.27
CA ILE A 115 4.63 -11.56 -21.24
C ILE A 115 3.49 -10.77 -20.57
N ALA A 116 2.60 -11.46 -19.82
CA ALA A 116 1.52 -10.81 -19.10
C ALA A 116 2.06 -9.79 -18.08
N SER A 117 3.15 -10.09 -17.37
CA SER A 117 3.77 -9.20 -16.40
C SER A 117 4.36 -7.94 -17.06
N ILE A 118 5.02 -8.10 -18.20
CA ILE A 118 5.55 -6.98 -18.99
C ILE A 118 4.39 -6.10 -19.50
N ILE A 119 3.31 -6.71 -20.02
CA ILE A 119 2.12 -5.97 -20.46
C ILE A 119 1.48 -5.23 -19.27
N PHE A 120 1.31 -5.89 -18.14
CA PHE A 120 0.72 -5.31 -16.93
C PHE A 120 1.49 -4.06 -16.46
N TYR A 121 2.82 -4.17 -16.38
CA TYR A 121 3.67 -3.06 -15.98
C TYR A 121 3.71 -1.95 -17.04
N GLY A 122 3.93 -2.33 -18.31
CA GLY A 122 4.01 -1.41 -19.44
C GLY A 122 2.69 -0.67 -19.71
N TRP A 123 1.54 -1.25 -19.35
CA TRP A 123 0.25 -0.57 -19.44
C TRP A 123 0.18 0.70 -18.59
N GLY A 124 0.70 0.62 -17.36
CA GLY A 124 0.70 1.76 -16.43
C GLY A 124 1.89 2.69 -16.58
N GLU A 125 3.07 2.13 -16.92
CA GLU A 125 4.36 2.83 -16.83
C GLU A 125 5.31 2.47 -18.00
N PRO A 126 4.94 2.72 -19.27
CA PRO A 126 5.73 2.29 -20.41
C PRO A 126 7.15 2.87 -20.42
N ASN A 127 7.33 4.12 -19.99
CA ASN A 127 8.60 4.82 -19.97
C ASN A 127 9.59 4.25 -18.93
N TYR A 128 9.08 3.60 -17.89
CA TYR A 128 9.89 3.06 -16.78
C TYR A 128 10.18 1.57 -16.90
N LEU A 129 9.67 0.91 -17.95
CA LEU A 129 10.00 -0.48 -18.24
C LEU A 129 11.51 -0.66 -18.43
N ALA A 130 12.19 0.32 -19.03
CA ALA A 130 13.64 0.31 -19.21
C ALA A 130 14.39 0.27 -17.86
N VAL A 131 13.92 1.00 -16.84
CA VAL A 131 14.53 1.01 -15.50
C VAL A 131 14.42 -0.37 -14.86
N MET A 132 13.25 -1.02 -14.97
CA MET A 132 13.05 -2.38 -14.46
C MET A 132 13.95 -3.39 -15.19
N ILE A 133 14.08 -3.29 -16.53
CA ILE A 133 14.99 -4.15 -17.31
C ILE A 133 16.44 -3.92 -16.88
N MET A 134 16.87 -2.66 -16.68
CA MET A 134 18.22 -2.35 -16.20
C MET A 134 18.49 -2.96 -14.82
N THR A 135 17.53 -2.89 -13.88
CA THR A 135 17.64 -3.55 -12.57
C THR A 135 17.80 -5.08 -12.71
N ILE A 136 17.03 -5.71 -13.62
CA ILE A 136 17.15 -7.16 -13.88
C ILE A 136 18.53 -7.50 -14.41
N VAL A 137 18.99 -6.80 -15.45
CA VAL A 137 20.30 -7.04 -16.07
C VAL A 137 21.45 -6.80 -15.09
N LEU A 138 21.35 -5.74 -14.27
CA LEU A 138 22.35 -5.42 -13.25
C LEU A 138 22.49 -6.56 -12.22
N ASN A 139 21.40 -7.05 -11.69
CA ASN A 139 21.41 -8.12 -10.68
C ASN A 139 21.79 -9.49 -11.30
N TYR A 140 21.37 -9.75 -12.52
CA TYR A 140 21.77 -10.95 -13.26
C TYR A 140 23.28 -10.98 -13.49
N THR A 141 23.85 -9.90 -14.02
CA THR A 141 25.29 -9.80 -14.27
C THR A 141 26.08 -9.81 -12.96
N GLY A 142 25.60 -9.10 -11.94
CA GLY A 142 26.18 -9.13 -10.58
C GLY A 142 26.27 -10.56 -10.03
N ALA A 143 25.19 -11.34 -10.13
CA ALA A 143 25.17 -12.72 -9.67
C ALA A 143 26.10 -13.65 -10.46
N LEU A 144 26.18 -13.49 -11.79
CA LEU A 144 27.14 -14.24 -12.61
C LEU A 144 28.59 -13.90 -12.26
N LEU A 145 28.88 -12.62 -11.99
CA LEU A 145 30.20 -12.19 -11.54
C LEU A 145 30.56 -12.76 -10.16
N LEU A 146 29.60 -12.88 -9.24
CA LEU A 146 29.79 -13.53 -7.94
C LEU A 146 30.19 -15.00 -8.07
N ASP A 147 29.61 -15.73 -9.01
CA ASP A 147 29.94 -17.13 -9.28
C ASP A 147 31.34 -17.25 -9.88
N ARG A 148 31.69 -16.39 -10.85
CA ARG A 148 32.94 -16.43 -11.59
C ARG A 148 34.14 -15.94 -10.77
N TYR A 149 33.98 -14.83 -10.00
CA TYR A 149 35.09 -14.16 -9.31
C TYR A 149 34.93 -14.26 -7.78
N ARG A 150 35.16 -15.47 -7.25
CA ARG A 150 34.93 -15.77 -5.82
C ARG A 150 35.79 -14.93 -4.86
N ALA A 151 36.96 -14.47 -5.28
CA ALA A 151 37.81 -13.59 -4.47
C ALA A 151 37.24 -12.15 -4.36
N TRP A 152 36.39 -11.73 -5.27
CA TRP A 152 35.84 -10.38 -5.36
C TRP A 152 34.35 -10.29 -4.97
N LYS A 153 33.82 -11.29 -4.27
CA LYS A 153 32.39 -11.35 -3.94
C LYS A 153 31.89 -10.09 -3.24
N LEU A 154 32.59 -9.63 -2.19
CA LEU A 154 32.14 -8.47 -1.41
C LEU A 154 32.13 -7.16 -2.24
N PRO A 155 33.20 -6.78 -2.98
CA PRO A 155 33.14 -5.63 -3.88
C PRO A 155 32.01 -5.70 -4.92
N ILE A 156 31.79 -6.86 -5.53
CA ILE A 156 30.73 -7.04 -6.53
C ILE A 156 29.36 -6.78 -5.92
N VAL A 157 29.07 -7.35 -4.74
CA VAL A 157 27.80 -7.12 -4.03
C VAL A 157 27.62 -5.64 -3.69
N ILE A 158 28.65 -5.00 -3.13
CA ILE A 158 28.58 -3.58 -2.74
C ILE A 158 28.29 -2.71 -3.97
N VAL A 159 29.01 -2.91 -5.07
CA VAL A 159 28.83 -2.13 -6.30
C VAL A 159 27.43 -2.32 -6.86
N THR A 160 26.95 -3.57 -6.95
CA THR A 160 25.61 -3.85 -7.47
C THR A 160 24.52 -3.22 -6.60
N ILE A 161 24.62 -3.35 -5.27
CA ILE A 161 23.65 -2.74 -4.34
C ILE A 161 23.69 -1.22 -4.42
N VAL A 162 24.87 -0.60 -4.52
CA VAL A 162 25.01 0.86 -4.67
C VAL A 162 24.35 1.33 -5.95
N LEU A 163 24.49 0.60 -7.05
CA LEU A 163 23.84 0.91 -8.32
C LEU A 163 22.31 0.76 -8.23
N ASP A 164 21.79 -0.30 -7.60
CA ASP A 164 20.35 -0.48 -7.37
C ASP A 164 19.77 0.66 -6.50
N LEU A 165 20.47 0.99 -5.42
CA LEU A 165 20.07 2.09 -4.54
C LEU A 165 20.20 3.46 -5.22
N SER A 166 21.14 3.65 -6.15
CA SER A 166 21.28 4.91 -6.88
C SER A 166 20.07 5.19 -7.78
N PHE A 167 19.51 4.16 -8.45
CA PHE A 167 18.24 4.30 -9.16
C PHE A 167 17.10 4.68 -8.21
N LEU A 168 17.00 3.99 -7.08
CA LEU A 168 15.97 4.30 -6.08
C LEU A 168 16.15 5.72 -5.53
N CYS A 169 17.39 6.14 -5.24
CA CYS A 169 17.70 7.47 -4.74
C CYS A 169 17.36 8.56 -5.77
N TYR A 170 17.68 8.34 -7.04
CA TYR A 170 17.38 9.29 -8.10
C TYR A 170 15.87 9.51 -8.25
N PHE A 171 15.08 8.44 -8.35
CA PHE A 171 13.64 8.56 -8.60
C PHE A 171 12.84 8.96 -7.36
N LYS A 172 13.30 8.62 -6.17
CA LYS A 172 12.51 8.79 -4.93
C LYS A 172 13.00 9.92 -4.04
N TYR A 173 14.32 10.12 -3.92
CA TYR A 173 14.87 10.98 -2.89
C TYR A 173 15.51 12.26 -3.43
N PHE A 174 15.72 12.39 -4.73
CA PHE A 174 16.45 13.55 -5.28
C PHE A 174 15.81 14.87 -4.86
N ASN A 175 14.51 15.05 -5.06
CA ASN A 175 13.82 16.30 -4.73
C ASN A 175 13.79 16.55 -3.22
N PHE A 176 13.63 15.52 -2.40
CA PHE A 176 13.69 15.64 -0.95
C PHE A 176 15.07 16.09 -0.47
N VAL A 177 16.14 15.54 -1.02
CA VAL A 177 17.51 15.95 -0.70
C VAL A 177 17.77 17.38 -1.18
N ALA A 178 17.36 17.71 -2.41
CA ALA A 178 17.50 19.05 -2.97
C ALA A 178 16.76 20.10 -2.12
N GLU A 179 15.53 19.82 -1.68
CA GLU A 179 14.75 20.70 -0.81
C GLU A 179 15.47 20.96 0.53
N ASN A 180 15.97 19.90 1.18
CA ASN A 180 16.67 20.04 2.45
C ASN A 180 18.01 20.80 2.29
N ILE A 181 18.76 20.56 1.21
CA ILE A 181 20.01 21.27 0.92
C ILE A 181 19.72 22.75 0.62
N ASN A 182 18.70 23.03 -0.20
CA ASN A 182 18.27 24.40 -0.50
C ASN A 182 17.89 25.16 0.78
N GLY A 183 17.10 24.51 1.66
CA GLY A 183 16.69 25.09 2.92
C GLY A 183 17.84 25.34 3.90
N LEU A 184 18.85 24.45 3.93
CA LEU A 184 19.96 24.53 4.88
C LEU A 184 21.07 25.51 4.42
N PHE A 185 21.37 25.53 3.11
CA PHE A 185 22.50 26.28 2.55
C PHE A 185 22.06 27.44 1.66
N SER A 186 20.75 27.73 1.55
CA SER A 186 20.17 28.76 0.68
C SER A 186 20.66 28.64 -0.78
N LEU A 187 20.77 27.39 -1.26
CA LEU A 187 21.12 27.09 -2.64
C LEU A 187 19.83 27.04 -3.48
N ASP A 188 19.98 27.07 -4.81
CA ASP A 188 18.88 26.95 -5.77
C ASP A 188 19.08 25.69 -6.65
N ILE A 189 19.09 24.53 -6.01
CA ILE A 189 19.09 23.26 -6.74
C ILE A 189 17.71 23.04 -7.31
N LYS A 190 17.59 22.98 -8.64
CA LYS A 190 16.31 22.78 -9.33
C LYS A 190 15.77 21.38 -9.06
N PHE A 191 14.47 21.29 -8.81
CA PHE A 191 13.77 20.01 -8.72
C PHE A 191 13.71 19.34 -10.08
N ILE A 192 13.72 18.00 -10.06
CA ILE A 192 13.58 17.18 -11.25
C ILE A 192 12.12 16.79 -11.39
N GLU A 193 11.52 17.04 -12.55
CA GLU A 193 10.18 16.58 -12.88
C GLU A 193 10.21 15.08 -13.26
N VAL A 194 10.58 14.24 -12.30
CA VAL A 194 10.60 12.78 -12.50
C VAL A 194 9.50 12.13 -11.69
N ILE A 195 8.62 11.41 -12.37
CA ILE A 195 7.60 10.60 -11.72
C ILE A 195 8.25 9.31 -11.24
N MET A 196 8.07 8.96 -9.97
CA MET A 196 8.59 7.72 -9.40
C MET A 196 7.92 6.51 -10.07
N PRO A 197 8.71 5.56 -10.63
CA PRO A 197 8.17 4.32 -11.22
C PRO A 197 7.38 3.51 -10.20
N ILE A 198 6.20 3.02 -10.58
CA ILE A 198 5.40 2.14 -9.72
C ILE A 198 6.20 0.88 -9.38
N GLY A 199 6.18 0.52 -8.09
CA GLY A 199 6.82 -0.72 -7.62
C GLY A 199 8.34 -0.67 -7.55
N ILE A 200 9.03 0.46 -7.87
CA ILE A 200 10.50 0.52 -7.84
C ILE A 200 11.07 0.07 -6.50
N SER A 201 10.48 0.47 -5.38
CA SER A 201 10.92 0.05 -4.04
C SER A 201 10.76 -1.45 -3.81
N PHE A 202 9.74 -2.07 -4.42
CA PHE A 202 9.46 -3.50 -4.27
C PHE A 202 10.39 -4.35 -5.13
N TYR A 203 10.47 -4.07 -6.43
CA TYR A 203 11.33 -4.88 -7.30
C TYR A 203 12.82 -4.66 -7.03
N THR A 204 13.24 -3.48 -6.56
CA THR A 204 14.61 -3.27 -6.09
C THR A 204 14.93 -4.16 -4.88
N PHE A 205 14.03 -4.24 -3.90
CA PHE A 205 14.22 -5.13 -2.74
C PHE A 205 14.22 -6.61 -3.13
N GLN A 206 13.40 -7.00 -4.11
CA GLN A 206 13.42 -8.36 -4.66
C GLN A 206 14.74 -8.67 -5.35
N ALA A 207 15.22 -7.77 -6.21
CA ALA A 207 16.48 -7.92 -6.91
C ALA A 207 17.68 -7.98 -5.95
N MET A 208 17.72 -7.07 -4.96
CA MET A 208 18.74 -7.08 -3.90
C MET A 208 18.68 -8.37 -3.07
N SER A 209 17.47 -8.90 -2.75
CA SER A 209 17.38 -10.16 -2.01
C SER A 209 17.97 -11.33 -2.80
N TYR A 210 17.71 -11.41 -4.10
CA TYR A 210 18.33 -12.42 -4.96
C TYR A 210 19.87 -12.34 -4.93
N LEU A 211 20.43 -11.15 -5.13
CA LEU A 211 21.88 -10.96 -5.11
C LEU A 211 22.49 -11.34 -3.75
N LEU A 212 21.84 -10.96 -2.65
CA LEU A 212 22.30 -11.26 -1.29
C LEU A 212 22.16 -12.74 -0.95
N ASP A 213 21.09 -13.41 -1.40
CA ASP A 213 20.92 -14.87 -1.24
C ASP A 213 22.00 -15.63 -1.98
N VAL A 214 22.35 -15.23 -3.21
CA VAL A 214 23.47 -15.80 -3.96
C VAL A 214 24.81 -15.56 -3.27
N TYR A 215 25.04 -14.34 -2.77
CA TYR A 215 26.28 -14.01 -2.04
C TYR A 215 26.48 -14.87 -0.79
N ARG A 216 25.41 -15.13 -0.03
CA ARG A 216 25.42 -15.95 1.17
C ARG A 216 25.48 -17.45 0.87
N GLY A 217 25.11 -17.85 -0.33
CA GLY A 217 24.98 -19.27 -0.71
C GLY A 217 23.61 -19.86 -0.32
N ASP A 218 22.65 -19.02 0.05
CA ASP A 218 21.27 -19.43 0.38
C ASP A 218 20.49 -19.82 -0.90
N SER A 219 20.91 -19.32 -2.07
CA SER A 219 20.35 -19.68 -3.37
C SER A 219 21.45 -19.89 -4.40
N PRO A 220 21.27 -20.83 -5.35
CA PRO A 220 22.16 -20.95 -6.50
C PRO A 220 22.03 -19.75 -7.44
N VAL A 221 23.09 -19.47 -8.21
CA VAL A 221 23.04 -18.46 -9.26
C VAL A 221 22.08 -18.88 -10.36
N GLN A 222 21.10 -18.03 -10.66
CA GLN A 222 20.21 -18.25 -11.79
C GLN A 222 20.93 -17.88 -13.10
N LYS A 223 21.25 -18.89 -13.91
CA LYS A 223 21.95 -18.72 -15.19
C LYS A 223 21.01 -18.41 -16.35
N ASP A 224 19.72 -18.51 -16.13
CA ASP A 224 18.69 -18.21 -17.12
C ASP A 224 18.07 -16.83 -16.83
N LEU A 225 18.43 -15.85 -17.66
CA LEU A 225 17.91 -14.48 -17.55
C LEU A 225 16.38 -14.43 -17.65
N TYR A 226 15.79 -15.33 -18.43
CA TYR A 226 14.34 -15.42 -18.57
C TYR A 226 13.65 -15.74 -17.22
N LYS A 227 14.17 -16.70 -16.45
CA LYS A 227 13.63 -17.10 -15.16
C LYS A 227 13.80 -16.01 -14.10
N LEU A 228 14.95 -15.33 -14.09
CA LEU A 228 15.17 -14.18 -13.22
C LEU A 228 14.26 -13.01 -13.60
N SER A 229 14.05 -12.76 -14.89
CA SER A 229 13.11 -11.74 -15.36
C SER A 229 11.68 -12.05 -14.91
N LEU A 230 11.24 -13.31 -15.03
CA LEU A 230 9.93 -13.73 -14.52
C LEU A 230 9.79 -13.46 -13.01
N TYR A 231 10.81 -13.81 -12.22
CA TYR A 231 10.79 -13.57 -10.78
C TYR A 231 10.59 -12.09 -10.42
N ILE A 232 11.38 -11.21 -11.02
CA ILE A 232 11.36 -9.78 -10.67
C ILE A 232 10.09 -9.10 -11.22
N THR A 233 9.62 -9.49 -12.41
CA THR A 233 8.49 -8.84 -13.06
C THR A 233 7.13 -9.41 -12.69
N LEU A 234 7.06 -10.55 -12.02
CA LEU A 234 5.82 -11.33 -11.81
C LEU A 234 4.69 -10.45 -11.26
N PHE A 235 3.67 -10.18 -12.09
CA PHE A 235 2.66 -9.14 -11.83
C PHE A 235 1.88 -9.30 -10.50
N PRO A 236 1.59 -10.52 -9.98
CA PRO A 236 0.90 -10.64 -8.71
C PRO A 236 1.65 -10.01 -7.53
N GLN A 237 2.97 -9.97 -7.55
CA GLN A 237 3.80 -9.44 -6.46
C GLN A 237 4.37 -8.04 -6.72
N LEU A 238 4.44 -7.61 -8.01
CA LEU A 238 5.28 -6.52 -8.48
C LEU A 238 4.98 -5.15 -7.84
N VAL A 239 3.69 -4.80 -7.68
CA VAL A 239 3.31 -3.41 -7.32
C VAL A 239 3.23 -3.19 -5.81
N ALA A 240 2.48 -4.01 -5.09
CA ALA A 240 2.27 -3.89 -3.64
C ALA A 240 1.95 -5.25 -2.99
N GLY A 241 2.33 -6.36 -3.63
CA GLY A 241 2.23 -7.70 -3.06
C GLY A 241 3.18 -7.90 -1.88
N PRO A 242 3.19 -9.09 -1.27
CA PRO A 242 4.25 -9.45 -0.35
C PRO A 242 5.62 -9.33 -1.03
N ILE A 243 6.64 -8.84 -0.32
CA ILE A 243 8.02 -8.86 -0.82
C ILE A 243 8.48 -10.31 -0.79
N VAL A 244 8.42 -10.97 -1.95
CA VAL A 244 8.80 -12.37 -2.10
C VAL A 244 10.30 -12.44 -2.34
N LYS A 245 11.00 -13.22 -1.53
CA LYS A 245 12.44 -13.45 -1.71
C LYS A 245 12.67 -14.54 -2.75
N TYR A 246 13.84 -14.53 -3.39
CA TYR A 246 14.12 -15.47 -4.47
C TYR A 246 14.08 -16.93 -4.00
N HIS A 247 14.67 -17.24 -2.85
CA HIS A 247 14.66 -18.60 -2.29
C HIS A 247 13.26 -19.12 -1.92
N ASP A 248 12.27 -18.24 -1.70
CA ASP A 248 10.88 -18.66 -1.41
C ASP A 248 10.16 -19.20 -2.67
N VAL A 249 10.63 -18.83 -3.88
CA VAL A 249 9.93 -19.15 -5.14
C VAL A 249 10.81 -19.79 -6.21
N SER A 250 12.11 -19.89 -6.01
CA SER A 250 13.06 -20.47 -7.00
C SER A 250 12.62 -21.83 -7.52
N ASP A 251 12.28 -22.76 -6.61
CA ASP A 251 11.82 -24.09 -6.97
C ASP A 251 10.48 -24.08 -7.71
N GLN A 252 9.60 -23.11 -7.36
CA GLN A 252 8.29 -22.95 -7.98
C GLN A 252 8.38 -22.33 -9.39
N ILE A 253 9.45 -21.61 -9.71
CA ILE A 253 9.73 -21.15 -11.07
C ILE A 253 10.15 -22.33 -11.94
N GLU A 254 10.95 -23.27 -11.40
CA GLU A 254 11.38 -24.46 -12.11
C GLU A 254 10.23 -25.43 -12.30
N TYR A 255 9.57 -25.78 -11.22
CA TYR A 255 8.46 -26.72 -11.21
C TYR A 255 7.37 -26.30 -10.23
N ARG A 256 6.14 -26.23 -10.69
CA ARG A 256 4.96 -26.03 -9.84
C ARG A 256 3.76 -26.80 -10.35
N GLU A 257 3.03 -27.32 -9.41
CA GLU A 257 1.79 -28.03 -9.68
C GLU A 257 0.60 -27.07 -9.52
N VAL A 258 -0.27 -27.05 -10.52
CA VAL A 258 -1.52 -26.28 -10.51
C VAL A 258 -2.68 -27.24 -10.43
N THR A 259 -3.35 -27.29 -9.26
CA THR A 259 -4.52 -28.14 -9.03
C THR A 259 -5.80 -27.31 -8.95
N PHE A 260 -6.94 -27.92 -9.21
CA PHE A 260 -8.24 -27.27 -9.08
C PHE A 260 -8.47 -26.70 -7.67
N GLU A 261 -7.98 -27.39 -6.63
CA GLU A 261 -8.09 -26.93 -5.25
C GLU A 261 -7.30 -25.64 -5.02
N LYS A 262 -6.05 -25.55 -5.55
CA LYS A 262 -5.23 -24.33 -5.46
C LYS A 262 -5.88 -23.16 -6.20
N VAL A 263 -6.40 -23.41 -7.39
CA VAL A 263 -7.11 -22.39 -8.19
C VAL A 263 -8.36 -21.91 -7.45
N SER A 264 -9.20 -22.83 -6.97
CA SER A 264 -10.40 -22.51 -6.20
C SER A 264 -10.09 -21.70 -4.93
N TYR A 265 -9.05 -22.09 -4.19
CA TYR A 265 -8.57 -21.31 -3.05
C TYR A 265 -8.10 -19.91 -3.47
N GLY A 266 -7.31 -19.84 -4.56
CA GLY A 266 -6.79 -18.58 -5.09
C GLY A 266 -7.88 -17.60 -5.48
N VAL A 267 -8.92 -18.08 -6.19
CA VAL A 267 -10.09 -17.26 -6.57
C VAL A 267 -10.82 -16.74 -5.33
N LYS A 268 -11.12 -17.62 -4.35
CA LYS A 268 -11.75 -17.20 -3.09
C LYS A 268 -10.93 -16.15 -2.36
N ARG A 269 -9.62 -16.34 -2.28
CA ARG A 269 -8.70 -15.40 -1.63
C ARG A 269 -8.65 -14.06 -2.33
N PHE A 270 -8.66 -14.06 -3.66
CA PHE A 270 -8.72 -12.84 -4.47
C PHE A 270 -10.02 -12.07 -4.20
N ILE A 271 -11.18 -12.74 -4.20
CA ILE A 271 -12.49 -12.13 -3.92
C ILE A 271 -12.50 -11.53 -2.51
N ILE A 272 -12.00 -12.23 -1.50
CA ILE A 272 -11.91 -11.70 -0.13
C ILE A 272 -11.04 -10.44 -0.09
N GLY A 273 -9.89 -10.44 -0.77
CA GLY A 273 -9.01 -9.28 -0.87
C GLY A 273 -9.69 -8.09 -1.55
N LEU A 274 -10.39 -8.34 -2.66
CA LEU A 274 -11.16 -7.33 -3.38
C LEU A 274 -12.27 -6.74 -2.50
N SER A 275 -13.00 -7.59 -1.77
CA SER A 275 -14.05 -7.16 -0.84
C SER A 275 -13.51 -6.29 0.28
N LYS A 276 -12.38 -6.66 0.89
CA LYS A 276 -11.68 -5.83 1.89
C LYS A 276 -11.40 -4.42 1.35
N LYS A 277 -10.90 -4.34 0.11
CA LYS A 277 -10.57 -3.08 -0.53
C LYS A 277 -11.81 -2.26 -0.87
N MET A 278 -12.79 -2.87 -1.53
CA MET A 278 -13.94 -2.14 -2.07
C MET A 278 -14.95 -1.74 -0.99
N LEU A 279 -15.26 -2.64 -0.06
CA LEU A 279 -16.34 -2.45 0.92
C LEU A 279 -15.87 -1.73 2.20
N ILE A 280 -14.64 -1.98 2.64
CA ILE A 280 -14.15 -1.41 3.90
C ILE A 280 -13.13 -0.30 3.63
N ALA A 281 -12.05 -0.59 2.91
CA ALA A 281 -10.96 0.35 2.75
C ALA A 281 -11.38 1.62 2.00
N ASN A 282 -12.07 1.50 0.87
CA ASN A 282 -12.50 2.66 0.09
C ASN A 282 -13.52 3.51 0.85
N THR A 283 -14.48 2.88 1.54
CA THR A 283 -15.51 3.57 2.32
C THR A 283 -14.88 4.37 3.47
N LEU A 284 -14.06 3.72 4.30
CA LEU A 284 -13.37 4.40 5.41
C LEU A 284 -12.29 5.37 4.91
N GLY A 285 -11.72 5.12 3.74
CA GLY A 285 -10.81 6.04 3.06
C GLY A 285 -11.46 7.39 2.75
N SER A 286 -12.71 7.38 2.30
CA SER A 286 -13.46 8.61 2.07
C SER A 286 -13.63 9.45 3.34
N VAL A 287 -13.89 8.81 4.48
CA VAL A 287 -13.97 9.49 5.78
C VAL A 287 -12.62 10.08 6.18
N ALA A 288 -11.56 9.26 6.13
CA ALA A 288 -10.21 9.71 6.46
C ALA A 288 -9.76 10.88 5.57
N ASP A 289 -10.00 10.79 4.25
CA ASP A 289 -9.63 11.84 3.30
C ASP A 289 -10.36 13.15 3.57
N LYS A 290 -11.67 13.11 3.84
CA LYS A 290 -12.45 14.30 4.20
C LYS A 290 -11.90 15.00 5.45
N ILE A 291 -11.52 14.24 6.47
CA ILE A 291 -11.04 14.81 7.75
C ILE A 291 -9.58 15.31 7.60
N PHE A 292 -8.67 14.48 7.08
CA PHE A 292 -7.26 14.85 6.96
C PHE A 292 -6.95 15.93 5.89
N SER A 293 -7.91 16.25 5.03
CA SER A 293 -7.76 17.35 4.04
C SER A 293 -8.16 18.72 4.58
N GLN A 294 -8.67 18.78 5.83
CA GLN A 294 -9.12 20.03 6.45
C GLN A 294 -8.04 20.62 7.37
N PRO A 295 -8.04 21.96 7.55
CA PRO A 295 -7.29 22.58 8.62
C PRO A 295 -7.72 22.04 9.99
N VAL A 296 -6.75 21.85 10.89
CA VAL A 296 -7.00 21.19 12.20
C VAL A 296 -7.96 21.98 13.08
N GLU A 297 -8.01 23.30 12.89
CA GLU A 297 -8.85 24.23 13.64
C GLU A 297 -10.35 24.08 13.31
N GLN A 298 -10.68 23.39 12.21
CA GLN A 298 -12.06 23.25 11.72
C GLN A 298 -12.81 22.05 12.26
N PHE A 299 -12.16 21.17 13.04
CA PHE A 299 -12.80 19.99 13.59
C PHE A 299 -12.39 19.76 15.05
N ASP A 300 -13.27 19.09 15.80
CA ASP A 300 -13.08 18.78 17.21
C ASP A 300 -12.27 17.47 17.45
N ALA A 301 -12.02 17.18 18.73
CA ALA A 301 -11.30 15.97 19.13
C ALA A 301 -12.02 14.68 18.70
N LEU A 302 -13.36 14.64 18.74
CA LEU A 302 -14.12 13.47 18.33
C LEU A 302 -13.95 13.18 16.83
N THR A 303 -14.01 14.21 16.00
CA THR A 303 -13.75 14.13 14.56
C THR A 303 -12.30 13.73 14.29
N ALA A 304 -11.33 14.25 15.05
CA ALA A 304 -9.92 13.85 14.94
C ALA A 304 -9.74 12.35 15.23
N TRP A 305 -10.30 11.84 16.32
CA TRP A 305 -10.26 10.40 16.61
C TRP A 305 -10.95 9.57 15.55
N THR A 306 -12.08 10.03 15.03
CA THR A 306 -12.81 9.36 13.95
C THR A 306 -11.95 9.24 12.69
N GLY A 307 -11.27 10.33 12.29
CA GLY A 307 -10.33 10.32 11.16
C GLY A 307 -9.17 9.36 11.37
N ALA A 308 -8.58 9.35 12.57
CA ALA A 308 -7.47 8.46 12.92
C ALA A 308 -7.88 6.97 12.92
N PHE A 309 -9.05 6.63 13.44
CA PHE A 309 -9.60 5.27 13.39
C PHE A 309 -9.98 4.85 11.96
N ALA A 310 -10.63 5.74 11.20
CA ALA A 310 -10.97 5.50 9.80
C ALA A 310 -9.72 5.19 8.99
N TYR A 311 -8.67 6.01 9.14
CA TYR A 311 -7.40 5.79 8.45
C TYR A 311 -6.71 4.50 8.89
N SER A 312 -6.71 4.17 10.19
CA SER A 312 -6.12 2.93 10.70
C SER A 312 -6.76 1.69 10.07
N LEU A 313 -8.08 1.65 9.97
CA LEU A 313 -8.80 0.55 9.33
C LEU A 313 -8.64 0.58 7.81
N GLN A 314 -8.74 1.75 7.18
CA GLN A 314 -8.48 1.92 5.76
C GLN A 314 -7.13 1.34 5.36
N LEU A 315 -6.05 1.75 6.01
CA LEU A 315 -4.69 1.33 5.70
C LEU A 315 -4.53 -0.18 5.84
N PHE A 316 -5.10 -0.76 6.90
CA PHE A 316 -5.07 -2.21 7.09
C PHE A 316 -5.82 -2.97 6.00
N TYR A 317 -7.05 -2.56 5.68
CA TYR A 317 -7.87 -3.28 4.71
C TYR A 317 -7.43 -3.02 3.26
N ASP A 318 -6.92 -1.84 2.96
CA ASP A 318 -6.36 -1.54 1.63
C ASP A 318 -5.13 -2.41 1.36
N PHE A 319 -4.19 -2.46 2.29
CA PHE A 319 -2.96 -3.20 2.09
C PHE A 319 -3.12 -4.72 2.30
N SER A 320 -3.87 -5.16 3.32
CA SER A 320 -4.15 -6.59 3.48
C SER A 320 -5.02 -7.14 2.36
N GLY A 321 -5.96 -6.33 1.85
CA GLY A 321 -6.78 -6.67 0.68
C GLY A 321 -5.94 -6.86 -0.58
N TYR A 322 -5.01 -5.94 -0.83
CA TYR A 322 -4.07 -6.09 -1.95
C TYR A 322 -3.19 -7.34 -1.79
N SER A 323 -2.65 -7.58 -0.59
CA SER A 323 -1.86 -8.78 -0.30
C SER A 323 -2.65 -10.08 -0.50
N ASP A 324 -3.93 -10.09 -0.09
CA ASP A 324 -4.82 -11.24 -0.31
C ASP A 324 -5.09 -11.48 -1.80
N MET A 325 -5.31 -10.42 -2.58
CA MET A 325 -5.44 -10.52 -4.04
C MET A 325 -4.15 -11.07 -4.67
N ALA A 326 -2.99 -10.57 -4.25
CA ALA A 326 -1.68 -11.03 -4.73
C ALA A 326 -1.42 -12.51 -4.42
N ILE A 327 -1.69 -12.93 -3.17
CA ILE A 327 -1.56 -14.34 -2.74
C ILE A 327 -2.55 -15.21 -3.53
N GLY A 328 -3.79 -14.72 -3.71
CA GLY A 328 -4.81 -15.41 -4.50
C GLY A 328 -4.38 -15.64 -5.95
N LEU A 329 -3.88 -14.59 -6.60
CA LEU A 329 -3.33 -14.69 -7.97
C LEU A 329 -2.13 -15.63 -8.04
N GLY A 330 -1.22 -15.54 -7.07
CA GLY A 330 -0.12 -16.50 -6.97
C GLY A 330 -0.61 -17.94 -6.96
N MET A 331 -1.61 -18.27 -6.12
CA MET A 331 -2.17 -19.63 -6.03
C MET A 331 -2.88 -20.07 -7.31
N ILE A 332 -3.56 -19.16 -8.03
CA ILE A 332 -4.19 -19.46 -9.33
C ILE A 332 -3.13 -19.93 -10.33
N PHE A 333 -1.95 -19.29 -10.33
CA PHE A 333 -0.85 -19.65 -11.24
C PHE A 333 0.14 -20.67 -10.64
N GLY A 334 -0.19 -21.25 -9.50
CA GLY A 334 0.60 -22.30 -8.85
C GLY A 334 1.72 -21.83 -7.93
N PHE A 335 1.87 -20.51 -7.72
CA PHE A 335 2.84 -19.94 -6.78
C PHE A 335 2.23 -19.81 -5.38
N ARG A 336 3.02 -20.11 -4.36
CA ARG A 336 2.66 -19.94 -2.96
C ARG A 336 3.47 -18.81 -2.35
N PHE A 337 2.81 -17.67 -2.13
CA PHE A 337 3.40 -16.53 -1.44
C PHE A 337 3.13 -16.59 0.07
N LEU A 338 4.01 -15.93 0.83
CA LEU A 338 3.89 -15.86 2.29
C LEU A 338 2.79 -14.88 2.71
N GLU A 339 2.18 -15.14 3.89
CA GLU A 339 1.22 -14.22 4.50
C GLU A 339 1.89 -12.91 4.89
N ASN A 340 1.21 -11.79 4.63
CA ASN A 340 1.73 -10.46 4.92
C ASN A 340 1.09 -9.81 6.16
N PHE A 341 -0.06 -10.30 6.59
CA PHE A 341 -0.82 -9.82 7.75
C PHE A 341 -1.38 -10.96 8.59
N ASN A 342 -1.36 -10.80 9.93
CA ASN A 342 -1.94 -11.76 10.86
C ASN A 342 -2.63 -11.04 12.03
N TYR A 343 -3.80 -10.42 11.80
CA TYR A 343 -4.57 -9.70 12.81
C TYR A 343 -3.71 -8.70 13.64
N PRO A 344 -3.10 -7.70 13.03
CA PRO A 344 -2.09 -6.87 13.70
C PRO A 344 -2.67 -6.04 14.85
N TYR A 345 -3.93 -5.64 14.77
CA TYR A 345 -4.56 -4.80 15.79
C TYR A 345 -4.93 -5.50 17.09
N ILE A 346 -4.73 -6.82 17.21
CA ILE A 346 -4.86 -7.52 18.51
C ILE A 346 -3.55 -7.55 19.31
N SER A 347 -2.49 -6.93 18.80
CA SER A 347 -1.16 -6.95 19.42
C SER A 347 -1.16 -6.25 20.78
N ARG A 348 -0.32 -6.74 21.67
CA ARG A 348 -0.12 -6.21 23.04
C ARG A 348 1.23 -5.51 23.21
N SER A 349 2.02 -5.43 22.16
CA SER A 349 3.29 -4.72 22.11
C SER A 349 3.59 -4.28 20.67
N ILE A 350 4.45 -3.29 20.51
CA ILE A 350 4.90 -2.84 19.18
C ILE A 350 5.78 -3.90 18.54
N THR A 351 6.54 -4.64 19.32
CA THR A 351 7.29 -5.82 18.87
C THR A 351 6.36 -6.89 18.28
N GLU A 352 5.22 -7.17 18.91
CA GLU A 352 4.22 -8.11 18.41
C GLU A 352 3.52 -7.55 17.18
N PHE A 353 3.19 -6.26 17.18
CA PHE A 353 2.56 -5.60 16.04
C PHE A 353 3.37 -5.80 14.75
N TRP A 354 4.67 -5.53 14.76
CA TRP A 354 5.54 -5.72 13.60
C TRP A 354 5.77 -7.18 13.17
N ARG A 355 5.48 -8.16 14.02
CA ARG A 355 5.43 -9.57 13.65
C ARG A 355 4.13 -9.96 12.93
N ARG A 356 3.10 -9.10 12.98
CA ARG A 356 1.77 -9.32 12.43
C ARG A 356 1.43 -8.37 11.29
N TRP A 357 2.10 -7.23 11.22
CA TRP A 357 1.95 -6.19 10.21
C TRP A 357 3.09 -6.26 9.20
N HIS A 358 2.74 -6.25 7.88
CA HIS A 358 3.71 -6.21 6.78
C HIS A 358 4.88 -7.19 6.99
N ILE A 359 4.54 -8.46 7.21
CA ILE A 359 5.46 -9.52 7.65
C ILE A 359 6.62 -9.67 6.66
N SER A 360 6.32 -9.55 5.34
CA SER A 360 7.36 -9.68 4.30
C SER A 360 8.42 -8.59 4.40
N LEU A 361 8.04 -7.33 4.62
CA LEU A 361 8.97 -6.21 4.81
C LEU A 361 9.77 -6.36 6.10
N SER A 362 9.07 -6.68 7.21
CA SER A 362 9.71 -6.90 8.51
C SER A 362 10.72 -8.04 8.47
N THR A 363 10.41 -9.11 7.73
CA THR A 363 11.32 -10.24 7.52
C THR A 363 12.50 -9.84 6.65
N TRP A 364 12.25 -9.07 5.57
CA TRP A 364 13.31 -8.57 4.70
C TRP A 364 14.33 -7.72 5.48
N PHE A 365 13.87 -6.71 6.23
CA PHE A 365 14.77 -5.88 7.04
C PHE A 365 15.48 -6.67 8.13
N ARG A 366 14.81 -7.66 8.73
CA ARG A 366 15.43 -8.53 9.71
C ARG A 366 16.58 -9.35 9.11
N GLU A 367 16.38 -9.95 7.95
CA GLU A 367 17.33 -10.89 7.36
C GLU A 367 18.46 -10.18 6.63
N TYR A 368 18.16 -9.09 5.92
CA TYR A 368 19.13 -8.41 5.06
C TYR A 368 19.77 -7.18 5.70
N LEU A 369 19.22 -6.63 6.79
CA LEU A 369 19.82 -5.50 7.50
C LEU A 369 20.13 -5.80 8.97
N TYR A 370 19.12 -6.22 9.76
CA TYR A 370 19.29 -6.38 11.21
C TYR A 370 20.28 -7.47 11.59
N ILE A 371 20.15 -8.67 11.01
CA ILE A 371 21.04 -9.81 11.30
C ILE A 371 22.49 -9.53 10.85
N PRO A 372 22.75 -8.98 9.64
CA PRO A 372 24.11 -8.60 9.24
C PRO A 372 24.78 -7.54 10.14
N LEU A 373 23.99 -6.62 10.74
CA LEU A 373 24.51 -5.68 11.73
C LEU A 373 24.86 -6.31 13.09
N GLY A 374 24.62 -7.62 13.24
CA GLY A 374 24.85 -8.41 14.45
C GLY A 374 23.58 -8.79 15.22
N GLY A 375 22.42 -8.23 14.86
CA GLY A 375 21.10 -8.57 15.43
C GLY A 375 21.06 -8.45 16.95
N ASN A 376 20.59 -9.52 17.62
CA ASN A 376 20.57 -9.64 19.09
C ASN A 376 21.86 -10.26 19.69
N ARG A 377 22.85 -10.63 18.86
CA ARG A 377 24.07 -11.34 19.30
C ARG A 377 25.22 -10.38 19.60
N VAL A 378 24.90 -9.12 19.86
CA VAL A 378 25.84 -8.04 20.20
C VAL A 378 25.46 -7.43 21.54
N GLU A 379 26.30 -6.55 22.06
CA GLU A 379 26.04 -5.79 23.29
C GLU A 379 24.73 -5.01 23.19
N LYS A 380 24.06 -4.77 24.33
CA LYS A 380 22.73 -4.13 24.39
C LYS A 380 22.66 -2.78 23.66
N TRP A 381 23.66 -1.91 23.88
CA TRP A 381 23.69 -0.59 23.23
C TRP A 381 23.76 -0.71 21.70
N ARG A 382 24.59 -1.63 21.18
CA ARG A 382 24.73 -1.89 19.75
C ARG A 382 23.46 -2.51 19.17
N MET A 383 22.76 -3.35 19.91
CA MET A 383 21.44 -3.87 19.52
C MET A 383 20.43 -2.73 19.39
N TYR A 384 20.44 -1.72 20.27
CA TYR A 384 19.56 -0.55 20.16
C TYR A 384 19.90 0.31 18.93
N VAL A 385 21.18 0.49 18.64
CA VAL A 385 21.64 1.17 17.42
C VAL A 385 21.19 0.39 16.18
N ASN A 386 21.30 -0.92 16.16
CA ASN A 386 20.83 -1.75 15.05
C ASN A 386 19.33 -1.57 14.82
N LEU A 387 18.52 -1.53 15.88
CA LEU A 387 17.08 -1.26 15.79
C LEU A 387 16.80 0.14 15.27
N PHE A 388 17.51 1.15 15.75
CA PHE A 388 17.40 2.51 15.27
C PHE A 388 17.67 2.59 13.76
N ILE A 389 18.76 1.98 13.27
CA ILE A 389 19.11 1.94 11.85
C ILE A 389 18.01 1.26 11.03
N VAL A 390 17.48 0.13 11.49
CA VAL A 390 16.43 -0.61 10.80
C VAL A 390 15.16 0.23 10.67
N PHE A 391 14.73 0.89 11.73
CA PHE A 391 13.49 1.68 11.71
C PHE A 391 13.66 3.01 10.99
N LEU A 392 14.84 3.62 11.04
CA LEU A 392 15.20 4.75 10.18
C LEU A 392 15.12 4.35 8.70
N ALA A 393 15.74 3.22 8.33
CA ALA A 393 15.69 2.71 6.97
C ALA A 393 14.25 2.33 6.54
N THR A 394 13.44 1.78 7.47
CA THR A 394 12.02 1.50 7.22
C THR A 394 11.23 2.78 6.93
N GLY A 395 11.43 3.84 7.72
CA GLY A 395 10.79 5.14 7.49
C GLY A 395 11.19 5.73 6.13
N LEU A 396 12.48 5.79 5.84
CA LEU A 396 13.00 6.22 4.54
C LEU A 396 12.43 5.38 3.39
N TRP A 397 12.38 4.06 3.53
CA TRP A 397 11.81 3.18 2.49
C TRP A 397 10.35 3.53 2.16
N HIS A 398 9.55 3.96 3.15
CA HIS A 398 8.17 4.35 2.95
C HIS A 398 8.02 5.64 2.15
N GLY A 399 8.78 6.68 2.43
CA GLY A 399 8.64 7.94 1.69
C GLY A 399 9.81 8.90 1.89
N ALA A 400 9.94 9.84 0.96
CA ALA A 400 10.91 10.92 0.97
C ALA A 400 10.29 12.18 1.62
N GLU A 401 9.82 12.03 2.87
CA GLU A 401 9.25 13.11 3.68
C GLU A 401 9.62 12.89 5.15
N TRP A 402 9.76 13.97 5.90
CA TRP A 402 10.11 13.91 7.33
C TRP A 402 9.05 13.18 8.17
N THR A 403 7.78 13.19 7.77
CA THR A 403 6.70 12.47 8.44
C THR A 403 6.94 10.96 8.44
N PHE A 404 7.46 10.39 7.36
CA PHE A 404 7.83 8.97 7.29
C PHE A 404 9.08 8.65 8.11
N VAL A 405 10.07 9.55 8.12
CA VAL A 405 11.28 9.38 8.93
C VAL A 405 10.91 9.34 10.41
N ILE A 406 10.14 10.31 10.88
CA ILE A 406 9.69 10.39 12.28
C ILE A 406 8.76 9.21 12.63
N TRP A 407 7.88 8.78 11.71
CA TRP A 407 7.06 7.58 11.90
C TRP A 407 7.93 6.31 12.10
N GLY A 408 8.96 6.13 11.31
CA GLY A 408 9.88 5.00 11.49
C GLY A 408 10.60 5.07 12.84
N LEU A 409 11.16 6.24 13.19
CA LEU A 409 11.83 6.44 14.48
C LEU A 409 10.88 6.28 15.67
N TRP A 410 9.62 6.69 15.55
CA TRP A 410 8.57 6.48 16.55
C TRP A 410 8.42 5.00 16.89
N HIS A 411 8.22 4.16 15.89
CA HIS A 411 8.11 2.72 16.12
C HIS A 411 9.41 2.10 16.64
N GLY A 412 10.56 2.54 16.11
CA GLY A 412 11.88 2.12 16.60
C GLY A 412 12.11 2.43 18.06
N LEU A 413 11.73 3.64 18.51
CA LEU A 413 11.82 4.09 19.90
C LEU A 413 11.03 3.18 20.83
N PHE A 414 9.76 2.90 20.51
CA PHE A 414 8.92 2.05 21.37
C PHE A 414 9.42 0.60 21.42
N ILE A 415 9.95 0.06 20.34
CA ILE A 415 10.57 -1.28 20.36
C ILE A 415 11.83 -1.30 21.24
N ILE A 416 12.64 -0.24 21.21
CA ILE A 416 13.82 -0.11 22.08
C ILE A 416 13.37 -0.04 23.54
N ILE A 417 12.36 0.77 23.87
CA ILE A 417 11.78 0.86 25.21
C ILE A 417 11.24 -0.50 25.66
N GLU A 418 10.46 -1.19 24.85
CA GLU A 418 9.94 -2.53 25.16
C GLU A 418 11.05 -3.54 25.44
N LYS A 419 12.15 -3.48 24.69
CA LYS A 419 13.30 -4.36 24.92
C LYS A 419 14.11 -3.98 26.15
N ALA A 420 14.28 -2.70 26.43
CA ALA A 420 15.02 -2.20 27.57
C ALA A 420 14.30 -2.51 28.89
N THR A 421 12.96 -2.35 28.92
CA THR A 421 12.13 -2.60 30.10
C THR A 421 11.70 -4.07 30.26
N GLY A 422 11.80 -4.87 29.21
CA GLY A 422 11.23 -6.23 29.19
C GLY A 422 9.71 -6.29 29.04
N TRP A 423 9.06 -5.13 28.76
CA TRP A 423 7.61 -5.00 28.63
C TRP A 423 6.98 -6.04 27.70
N HIS A 424 7.60 -6.31 26.56
CA HIS A 424 7.13 -7.28 25.56
C HIS A 424 7.10 -8.74 26.04
N ARG A 425 7.69 -9.05 27.20
CA ARG A 425 7.74 -10.40 27.82
C ARG A 425 6.86 -10.49 29.07
N SER A 426 6.29 -9.36 29.49
CA SER A 426 5.46 -9.30 30.70
C SER A 426 4.17 -10.08 30.49
N GLU A 427 4.01 -11.19 31.19
CA GLU A 427 2.78 -11.98 31.27
C GLU A 427 2.03 -11.59 32.54
N GLY A 428 0.75 -11.29 32.43
CA GLY A 428 -0.08 -10.85 33.55
C GLY A 428 -1.55 -11.23 33.37
N GLY A 429 -2.35 -10.92 34.39
CA GLY A 429 -3.80 -11.10 34.37
C GLY A 429 -4.50 -10.29 33.28
N TYR A 430 -5.81 -10.43 33.19
CA TYR A 430 -6.63 -9.78 32.14
C TYR A 430 -6.45 -8.26 32.09
N VAL A 431 -6.35 -7.59 33.25
CA VAL A 431 -6.18 -6.14 33.33
C VAL A 431 -4.86 -5.70 32.68
N LEU A 432 -3.74 -6.38 33.00
CA LEU A 432 -2.44 -6.05 32.41
C LEU A 432 -2.43 -6.29 30.90
N ARG A 433 -3.09 -7.35 30.43
CA ARG A 433 -3.25 -7.63 28.98
C ARG A 433 -4.06 -6.53 28.29
N ALA A 434 -5.11 -6.01 28.93
CA ALA A 434 -5.88 -4.89 28.40
C ALA A 434 -5.03 -3.60 28.32
N VAL A 435 -4.27 -3.29 29.38
CA VAL A 435 -3.35 -2.13 29.39
C VAL A 435 -2.32 -2.23 28.27
N HIS A 436 -1.69 -3.40 28.09
CA HIS A 436 -0.74 -3.64 26.99
C HIS A 436 -1.38 -3.45 25.62
N HIS A 437 -2.62 -3.90 25.45
CA HIS A 437 -3.33 -3.76 24.19
C HIS A 437 -3.65 -2.29 23.89
N VAL A 438 -4.18 -1.55 24.87
CA VAL A 438 -4.46 -0.10 24.74
C VAL A 438 -3.18 0.67 24.42
N TYR A 439 -2.07 0.36 25.13
CA TYR A 439 -0.76 0.93 24.85
C TYR A 439 -0.34 0.69 23.39
N ALA A 440 -0.39 -0.56 22.92
CA ALA A 440 0.02 -0.90 21.56
C ALA A 440 -0.85 -0.19 20.52
N LEU A 441 -2.18 -0.15 20.71
CA LEU A 441 -3.09 0.56 19.82
C LEU A 441 -2.82 2.05 19.81
N ALA A 442 -2.61 2.68 20.98
CA ALA A 442 -2.33 4.11 21.07
C ALA A 442 -1.05 4.49 20.31
N VAL A 443 0.05 3.73 20.51
CA VAL A 443 1.31 3.96 19.79
C VAL A 443 1.12 3.80 18.27
N VAL A 444 0.38 2.78 17.84
CA VAL A 444 0.12 2.51 16.42
C VAL A 444 -0.74 3.62 15.79
N ILE A 445 -1.82 4.06 16.48
CA ILE A 445 -2.72 5.10 15.95
C ILE A 445 -1.97 6.44 15.83
N VAL A 446 -1.18 6.82 16.82
CA VAL A 446 -0.31 8.01 16.74
C VAL A 446 0.67 7.87 15.56
N GLY A 447 1.26 6.69 15.39
CA GLY A 447 2.09 6.39 14.22
C GLY A 447 1.34 6.58 12.90
N TRP A 448 0.08 6.17 12.81
CA TRP A 448 -0.73 6.35 11.59
C TRP A 448 -1.10 7.81 11.33
N VAL A 449 -1.30 8.62 12.36
CA VAL A 449 -1.48 10.08 12.20
C VAL A 449 -0.21 10.69 11.61
N LEU A 450 0.98 10.36 12.13
CA LEU A 450 2.26 10.79 11.56
C LEU A 450 2.39 10.37 10.09
N PHE A 451 2.07 9.13 9.78
CA PHE A 451 2.16 8.56 8.44
C PHE A 451 1.22 9.22 7.43
N ARG A 452 0.01 9.64 7.88
CA ARG A 452 -1.02 10.24 7.01
C ARG A 452 -0.82 11.74 6.80
N SER A 453 -0.20 12.42 7.75
CA SER A 453 -0.08 13.87 7.77
C SER A 453 0.81 14.40 6.65
N GLU A 454 0.45 15.55 6.11
CA GLU A 454 1.19 16.21 5.01
C GLU A 454 2.48 16.86 5.48
N SER A 455 2.54 17.23 6.75
CA SER A 455 3.72 17.84 7.38
C SER A 455 3.79 17.47 8.86
N LEU A 456 4.99 17.62 9.45
CA LEU A 456 5.16 17.43 10.90
C LEU A 456 4.36 18.44 11.72
N SER A 457 4.22 19.68 11.21
CA SER A 457 3.41 20.71 11.86
C SER A 457 1.94 20.30 11.90
N TYR A 458 1.39 19.85 10.78
CA TYR A 458 0.01 19.34 10.72
C TYR A 458 -0.17 18.13 11.66
N ALA A 459 0.77 17.18 11.65
CA ALA A 459 0.72 16.01 12.53
C ALA A 459 0.69 16.41 14.01
N ALA A 460 1.54 17.36 14.42
CA ALA A 460 1.60 17.83 15.80
C ALA A 460 0.29 18.53 16.23
N GLN A 461 -0.28 19.36 15.36
CA GLN A 461 -1.56 20.02 15.60
C GLN A 461 -2.71 19.01 15.67
N TYR A 462 -2.73 18.02 14.76
CA TYR A 462 -3.72 16.96 14.75
C TYR A 462 -3.69 16.14 16.06
N LEU A 463 -2.50 15.73 16.51
CA LEU A 463 -2.32 15.01 17.77
C LEU A 463 -2.71 15.86 18.97
N LYS A 464 -2.41 17.17 18.97
CA LYS A 464 -2.86 18.10 20.00
C LYS A 464 -4.38 18.22 20.01
N ASN A 465 -5.03 18.27 18.83
CA ASN A 465 -6.48 18.31 18.75
C ASN A 465 -7.12 17.01 19.28
N MET A 466 -6.52 15.84 19.02
CA MET A 466 -6.99 14.57 19.61
C MET A 466 -7.02 14.57 21.14
N THR A 467 -6.24 15.42 21.82
CA THR A 467 -6.29 15.58 23.29
C THR A 467 -7.38 16.55 23.77
N GLY A 468 -8.09 17.21 22.86
CA GLY A 468 -9.10 18.23 23.19
C GLY A 468 -8.51 19.60 23.54
N MET A 469 -7.17 19.79 23.42
CA MET A 469 -6.50 21.04 23.83
C MET A 469 -6.60 22.17 22.79
N MET A 470 -7.20 21.91 21.62
CA MET A 470 -7.32 22.91 20.54
C MET A 470 -8.74 23.37 20.24
N SER A 471 -9.74 22.76 20.84
CA SER A 471 -11.15 23.05 20.55
C SER A 471 -11.66 24.27 21.34
N GLU A 472 -11.17 25.46 21.04
CA GLU A 472 -11.76 26.71 21.53
C GLU A 472 -12.95 27.20 20.68
N GLY A 473 -13.21 26.57 19.52
CA GLY A 473 -14.28 26.89 18.59
C GLY A 473 -15.25 25.73 18.35
N LYS A 474 -16.43 26.04 17.83
CA LYS A 474 -17.36 25.01 17.32
C LYS A 474 -16.75 24.41 16.04
N PRO A 475 -16.82 23.09 15.86
CA PRO A 475 -16.38 22.48 14.62
C PRO A 475 -17.18 23.04 13.43
N LEU A 476 -16.53 23.17 12.27
CA LEU A 476 -17.17 23.68 11.05
C LEU A 476 -18.30 22.77 10.57
N TYR A 477 -18.11 21.47 10.77
CA TYR A 477 -19.09 20.43 10.41
C TYR A 477 -19.29 19.48 11.59
N GLU A 478 -20.54 19.05 11.79
CA GLU A 478 -20.87 17.99 12.74
C GLU A 478 -20.37 16.62 12.25
N LEU A 479 -20.23 15.67 13.16
CA LEU A 479 -19.77 14.31 12.83
C LEU A 479 -20.62 13.62 11.75
N SER A 480 -21.93 13.92 11.72
CA SER A 480 -22.89 13.45 10.71
C SER A 480 -22.56 13.87 9.26
N TYR A 481 -21.74 14.90 9.06
CA TYR A 481 -21.22 15.27 7.74
C TYR A 481 -20.19 14.28 7.19
N TYR A 482 -19.44 13.62 8.07
CA TYR A 482 -18.36 12.71 7.70
C TYR A 482 -18.80 11.26 7.63
N ILE A 483 -19.80 10.88 8.40
CA ILE A 483 -20.21 9.50 8.62
C ILE A 483 -21.72 9.38 8.45
N ASP A 484 -22.16 8.48 7.58
CA ASP A 484 -23.52 8.03 7.46
C ASP A 484 -23.66 6.53 7.83
N ASN A 485 -24.81 5.92 7.55
CA ASN A 485 -25.06 4.52 7.89
C ASN A 485 -24.10 3.54 7.17
N ILE A 486 -23.61 3.89 6.00
CA ILE A 486 -22.70 3.04 5.21
C ILE A 486 -21.32 3.03 5.88
N GLU A 487 -20.83 4.20 6.25
CA GLU A 487 -19.55 4.33 6.95
C GLU A 487 -19.61 3.67 8.35
N ILE A 488 -20.72 3.79 9.07
CA ILE A 488 -20.94 3.08 10.36
C ILE A 488 -20.86 1.57 10.13
N MET A 489 -21.55 1.04 9.12
CA MET A 489 -21.48 -0.39 8.80
C MET A 489 -20.05 -0.81 8.44
N ALA A 490 -19.32 0.01 7.66
CA ALA A 490 -17.93 -0.26 7.32
C ALA A 490 -17.01 -0.24 8.54
N PHE A 491 -17.21 0.67 9.50
CA PHE A 491 -16.49 0.68 10.78
C PHE A 491 -16.76 -0.61 11.58
N VAL A 492 -18.03 -0.97 11.77
CA VAL A 492 -18.39 -2.19 12.51
C VAL A 492 -17.80 -3.44 11.83
N ALA A 493 -17.99 -3.58 10.53
CA ALA A 493 -17.41 -4.68 9.76
C ALA A 493 -15.88 -4.69 9.86
N GLY A 494 -15.25 -3.51 9.74
CA GLY A 494 -13.81 -3.35 9.85
C GLY A 494 -13.27 -3.78 11.22
N ILE A 495 -13.91 -3.38 12.30
CA ILE A 495 -13.51 -3.78 13.66
C ILE A 495 -13.68 -5.29 13.86
N VAL A 496 -14.84 -5.84 13.51
CA VAL A 496 -15.15 -7.27 13.70
C VAL A 496 -14.21 -8.15 12.86
N CYS A 497 -13.98 -7.80 11.60
CA CYS A 497 -13.08 -8.57 10.72
C CYS A 497 -11.58 -8.38 11.05
N ALA A 498 -11.20 -7.33 11.81
CA ALA A 498 -9.84 -7.17 12.33
C ALA A 498 -9.53 -8.13 13.50
N LEU A 499 -10.56 -8.75 14.07
CA LEU A 499 -10.45 -9.73 15.14
C LEU A 499 -10.45 -11.17 14.58
N PRO A 500 -9.78 -12.14 15.23
CA PRO A 500 -9.73 -13.54 14.77
C PRO A 500 -11.03 -14.34 15.02
N VAL A 501 -12.20 -13.66 15.13
CA VAL A 501 -13.50 -14.26 15.43
C VAL A 501 -13.86 -15.33 14.41
N PHE A 502 -13.71 -15.01 13.12
CA PHE A 502 -14.05 -15.94 12.04
C PHE A 502 -13.10 -17.14 11.95
N LYS A 503 -11.83 -16.98 12.38
CA LYS A 503 -10.89 -18.10 12.43
C LYS A 503 -11.34 -19.17 13.43
N GLY A 504 -11.87 -18.75 14.57
CA GLY A 504 -12.48 -19.64 15.57
C GLY A 504 -13.73 -20.34 15.04
N ILE A 505 -14.64 -19.60 14.43
CA ILE A 505 -15.88 -20.14 13.84
C ILE A 505 -15.56 -21.14 12.73
N LEU A 506 -14.69 -20.79 11.79
CA LEU A 506 -14.28 -21.67 10.70
C LEU A 506 -13.55 -22.94 11.19
N SER A 507 -12.81 -22.87 12.29
CA SER A 507 -12.16 -24.05 12.89
C SER A 507 -13.16 -25.01 13.55
N ILE A 508 -14.25 -24.48 14.10
CA ILE A 508 -15.37 -25.28 14.64
C ILE A 508 -16.16 -25.93 13.49
N GLU A 509 -16.34 -25.20 12.40
CA GLU A 509 -17.08 -25.61 11.21
C GLU A 509 -16.36 -26.71 10.43
N TYR A 510 -15.05 -26.73 10.43
CA TYR A 510 -14.28 -27.83 9.82
C TYR A 510 -14.62 -29.21 10.42
N ARG A 511 -15.17 -29.23 11.64
CA ARG A 511 -15.66 -30.45 12.31
C ARG A 511 -17.10 -30.85 11.94
N ARG A 512 -17.90 -29.93 11.32
CA ARG A 512 -19.31 -30.21 10.95
C ARG A 512 -19.52 -29.94 9.45
N LYS A 513 -19.49 -30.99 8.64
CA LYS A 513 -19.69 -30.93 7.16
C LYS A 513 -20.99 -30.22 6.71
N PHE A 514 -21.97 -30.10 7.56
CA PHE A 514 -23.28 -29.52 7.23
C PHE A 514 -23.26 -27.98 7.17
N LEU A 515 -22.50 -27.31 8.01
CA LEU A 515 -22.40 -25.83 8.00
C LEU A 515 -21.61 -25.28 6.81
N ARG A 516 -20.78 -26.07 6.13
CA ARG A 516 -20.00 -25.64 4.96
C ARG A 516 -20.84 -25.10 3.81
N GLY A 517 -21.99 -25.71 3.53
CA GLY A 517 -22.87 -25.24 2.45
C GLY A 517 -23.52 -23.92 2.76
N ALA A 518 -24.03 -23.75 3.98
CA ALA A 518 -24.73 -22.55 4.40
C ALA A 518 -23.82 -21.32 4.49
N VAL A 519 -22.58 -21.49 5.01
CA VAL A 519 -21.62 -20.36 5.11
C VAL A 519 -21.06 -19.97 3.75
N ASN A 520 -20.81 -20.92 2.85
CA ASN A 520 -20.39 -20.59 1.49
C ASN A 520 -21.50 -19.84 0.71
N VAL A 521 -22.75 -20.23 0.89
CA VAL A 521 -23.92 -19.52 0.31
C VAL A 521 -24.07 -18.14 0.97
N TRP A 522 -23.93 -18.05 2.29
CA TRP A 522 -24.02 -16.79 3.02
C TRP A 522 -22.89 -15.82 2.67
N LEU A 523 -21.66 -16.30 2.53
CA LEU A 523 -20.54 -15.51 2.04
C LEU A 523 -20.75 -15.08 0.57
N MET A 524 -21.31 -15.94 -0.29
CA MET A 524 -21.69 -15.55 -1.65
C MET A 524 -22.77 -14.46 -1.65
N VAL A 525 -23.79 -14.58 -0.81
CA VAL A 525 -24.88 -13.57 -0.72
C VAL A 525 -24.40 -12.25 -0.10
N LEU A 526 -23.44 -12.29 0.81
CA LEU A 526 -22.83 -11.07 1.40
C LEU A 526 -21.90 -10.34 0.41
N PHE A 527 -21.41 -11.04 -0.62
CA PHE A 527 -20.43 -10.50 -1.57
C PHE A 527 -20.99 -10.32 -3.01
N LEU A 528 -22.28 -10.59 -3.22
CA LEU A 528 -23.07 -10.19 -4.39
C LEU A 528 -23.84 -8.89 -4.11
#